data_89ae7d64d6e71c5851490cb5142cb41e
#
_entry.id   89ae7d64d6e71c5851490cb5142cb41e
#
_cell.length_a   1.000
_cell.length_b   1.000
_cell.length_c   1.000
_cell.angle_alpha   90.00
_cell.angle_beta   90.00
_cell.angle_gamma   90.00
#
_symmetry.space_group_name_H-M   'P 1'
#
loop_
_entity.id
_entity.type
_entity.pdbx_description
1 polymer ?
#
loop_
_entity_poly.entity_id
_entity_poly.type
_entity_poly.pdbx_seq_one_letter_code
_entity_poly.pdbx_strand_id
1 'polypeptide(L)'
;MKVILKINGARKVYENCETEIKGEEIIVTRNFRDGDFIINREDGFMLIFKEKGADGFIYDHAFLNFGEDVTISIFPCECSLEDFQPATEGEQKLMHDALKKQGFLWNASEKRVEKIRWRAEKGKDYYFVYPDLTVINANELGYDLATNRYKAFNYFRTEEQAKEAAKRVKETLRKYHEEIGE
;
A
#
# COMPACT_ATOMS: atom_id res chain seq x y z
N MET A 1 -8.72 21.29 -3.17
CA MET A 1 -8.53 22.63 -3.78
C MET A 1 -7.03 23.00 -3.70
N LYS A 2 -6.53 23.84 -4.59
CA LYS A 2 -5.17 24.44 -4.49
C LYS A 2 -5.31 25.87 -4.02
N VAL A 3 -4.61 26.20 -2.93
CA VAL A 3 -4.62 27.54 -2.33
C VAL A 3 -3.25 28.16 -2.47
N ILE A 4 -3.21 29.41 -2.87
CA ILE A 4 -1.97 30.19 -3.00
C ILE A 4 -2.11 31.41 -2.07
N LEU A 5 -1.32 31.43 -1.00
CA LEU A 5 -1.21 32.59 -0.11
C LEU A 5 -0.01 33.44 -0.53
N LYS A 6 -0.23 34.75 -0.62
CA LYS A 6 0.82 35.74 -0.83
C LYS A 6 0.82 36.70 0.36
N ILE A 7 1.83 36.62 1.20
CA ILE A 7 1.96 37.44 2.41
C ILE A 7 3.34 38.11 2.37
N ASN A 8 3.39 39.44 2.42
CA ASN A 8 4.62 40.24 2.43
C ASN A 8 5.63 39.86 1.32
N GLY A 9 5.12 39.58 0.11
CA GLY A 9 5.94 39.16 -1.04
C GLY A 9 6.33 37.67 -1.07
N ALA A 10 6.14 36.92 0.01
CA ALA A 10 6.33 35.49 0.05
C ALA A 10 5.10 34.78 -0.53
N ARG A 11 5.35 33.71 -1.30
CA ARG A 11 4.30 32.87 -1.88
C ARG A 11 4.35 31.49 -1.23
N LYS A 12 3.24 31.10 -0.56
CA LYS A 12 3.04 29.72 -0.10
C LYS A 12 1.94 29.05 -0.94
N VAL A 13 2.15 27.82 -1.33
CA VAL A 13 1.20 27.01 -2.12
C VAL A 13 0.79 25.81 -1.28
N TYR A 14 -0.50 25.62 -1.12
CA TYR A 14 -1.10 24.47 -0.44
C TYR A 14 -1.95 23.70 -1.44
N GLU A 15 -1.76 22.41 -1.50
CA GLU A 15 -2.56 21.50 -2.33
C GLU A 15 -3.43 20.60 -1.45
N ASN A 16 -4.56 20.14 -1.97
CA ASN A 16 -5.55 19.31 -1.26
C ASN A 16 -5.99 19.92 0.10
N CYS A 17 -6.33 21.20 0.11
CA CYS A 17 -6.71 21.91 1.33
C CYS A 17 -8.03 22.64 1.17
N GLU A 18 -8.66 22.89 2.31
CA GLU A 18 -9.74 23.83 2.50
C GLU A 18 -9.24 25.06 3.22
N THR A 19 -9.91 26.20 3.05
CA THR A 19 -9.56 27.43 3.74
C THR A 19 -10.78 28.03 4.39
N GLU A 20 -10.63 28.46 5.63
CA GLU A 20 -11.61 29.23 6.38
C GLU A 20 -10.98 30.55 6.80
N ILE A 21 -11.74 31.65 6.71
CA ILE A 21 -11.31 32.95 7.20
C ILE A 21 -12.06 33.22 8.51
N LYS A 22 -11.31 33.34 9.62
CA LYS A 22 -11.83 33.69 10.94
C LYS A 22 -11.21 35.00 11.41
N GLY A 23 -11.98 36.10 11.25
CA GLY A 23 -11.47 37.44 11.56
C GLY A 23 -10.30 37.80 10.66
N GLU A 24 -9.11 37.98 11.22
CA GLU A 24 -7.87 38.31 10.51
C GLU A 24 -7.01 37.07 10.18
N GLU A 25 -7.48 35.87 10.57
CA GLU A 25 -6.75 34.61 10.37
C GLU A 25 -7.26 33.86 9.16
N ILE A 26 -6.34 33.26 8.40
CA ILE A 26 -6.62 32.33 7.32
C ILE A 26 -6.21 30.93 7.81
N ILE A 27 -7.21 30.09 8.12
CA ILE A 27 -7.00 28.72 8.52
C ILE A 27 -6.95 27.88 7.24
N VAL A 28 -5.86 27.13 7.05
CA VAL A 28 -5.68 26.21 5.93
C VAL A 28 -5.69 24.78 6.47
N THR A 29 -6.79 24.07 6.24
CA THR A 29 -6.93 22.66 6.63
C THR A 29 -6.56 21.77 5.46
N ARG A 30 -5.62 20.87 5.63
CA ARG A 30 -5.24 19.88 4.62
C ARG A 30 -6.11 18.65 4.70
N ASN A 31 -6.65 18.24 3.54
CA ASN A 31 -7.47 17.04 3.41
C ASN A 31 -6.61 15.93 2.78
N PHE A 32 -6.09 15.04 3.61
CA PHE A 32 -5.41 13.84 3.16
C PHE A 32 -6.42 12.70 2.95
N ARG A 33 -6.11 11.82 1.99
CA ARG A 33 -6.93 10.67 1.65
C ARG A 33 -6.18 9.39 2.02
N ASP A 34 -6.93 8.35 2.29
CA ASP A 34 -6.37 7.02 2.48
C ASP A 34 -5.40 6.65 1.34
N GLY A 35 -4.17 6.31 1.71
CA GLY A 35 -3.06 5.99 0.82
C GLY A 35 -2.19 7.17 0.40
N ASP A 36 -2.47 8.40 0.86
CA ASP A 36 -1.58 9.53 0.64
C ASP A 36 -0.28 9.37 1.45
N PHE A 37 0.84 9.68 0.81
CA PHE A 37 2.13 9.75 1.49
C PHE A 37 2.31 11.15 2.05
N ILE A 38 2.40 11.24 3.37
CA ILE A 38 2.52 12.51 4.08
C ILE A 38 3.75 12.51 4.99
N ILE A 39 4.36 13.68 5.14
CA ILE A 39 5.61 13.87 5.86
C ILE A 39 5.50 15.00 6.87
N ASN A 40 5.94 14.76 8.10
CA ASN A 40 6.28 15.79 9.07
C ASN A 40 7.77 16.09 8.95
N ARG A 41 8.10 17.30 8.47
CA ARG A 41 9.49 17.69 8.22
C ARG A 41 10.22 18.15 9.47
N GLU A 42 9.49 18.59 10.49
CA GLU A 42 10.07 19.08 11.75
C GLU A 42 10.55 17.90 12.59
N ASP A 43 9.73 16.87 12.70
CA ASP A 43 10.04 15.66 13.46
C ASP A 43 10.80 14.60 12.65
N GLY A 44 10.88 14.76 11.33
CA GLY A 44 11.69 13.90 10.46
C GLY A 44 11.11 12.52 10.22
N PHE A 45 9.78 12.40 10.09
CA PHE A 45 9.13 11.13 9.76
C PHE A 45 8.07 11.26 8.65
N MET A 46 7.76 10.15 8.03
CA MET A 46 6.76 10.03 6.96
C MET A 46 5.84 8.84 7.22
N LEU A 47 4.59 8.95 6.79
CA LEU A 47 3.62 7.85 6.87
C LEU A 47 2.79 7.71 5.60
N ILE A 48 2.23 6.52 5.40
CA ILE A 48 1.16 6.28 4.44
C ILE A 48 -0.15 6.44 5.21
N PHE A 49 -0.81 7.56 4.98
CA PHE A 49 -2.01 7.95 5.72
C PHE A 49 -3.17 6.97 5.48
N LYS A 50 -3.88 6.62 6.53
CA LYS A 50 -5.10 5.82 6.45
C LYS A 50 -6.31 6.68 6.76
N GLU A 51 -6.42 7.16 7.99
CA GLU A 51 -7.55 7.97 8.44
C GLU A 51 -7.20 8.79 9.68
N LYS A 52 -8.05 9.79 9.98
CA LYS A 52 -8.08 10.43 11.29
C LYS A 52 -9.26 9.87 12.06
N GLY A 53 -9.00 9.24 13.18
CA GLY A 53 -10.01 8.67 14.05
C GLY A 53 -10.88 9.73 14.75
N ALA A 54 -12.03 9.30 15.24
CA ALA A 54 -12.91 10.15 16.06
C ALA A 54 -12.27 10.57 17.40
N ASP A 55 -11.27 9.82 17.84
CA ASP A 55 -10.40 10.11 18.99
C ASP A 55 -9.36 11.20 18.73
N GLY A 56 -9.25 11.66 17.48
CA GLY A 56 -8.30 12.68 17.04
C GLY A 56 -6.96 12.16 16.59
N PHE A 57 -6.68 10.86 16.79
CA PHE A 57 -5.41 10.23 16.37
C PHE A 57 -5.34 10.01 14.86
N ILE A 58 -4.11 10.01 14.33
CA ILE A 58 -3.81 9.66 12.94
C ILE A 58 -3.47 8.17 12.89
N TYR A 59 -4.18 7.43 12.05
CA TYR A 59 -3.91 6.04 11.73
C TYR A 59 -3.18 5.97 10.39
N ASP A 60 -2.22 5.06 10.27
CA ASP A 60 -1.42 4.86 9.08
C ASP A 60 -1.35 3.39 8.65
N HIS A 61 -0.88 3.14 7.43
CA HIS A 61 -0.59 1.81 6.91
C HIS A 61 0.88 1.44 7.11
N ALA A 62 1.76 2.44 7.15
CA ALA A 62 3.18 2.31 7.39
C ALA A 62 3.76 3.65 7.85
N PHE A 63 4.71 3.59 8.74
CA PHE A 63 5.43 4.72 9.32
C PHE A 63 6.93 4.54 9.07
N LEU A 64 7.61 5.59 8.64
CA LEU A 64 9.05 5.64 8.42
C LEU A 64 9.66 6.82 9.17
N ASN A 65 10.46 6.55 10.18
CA ASN A 65 11.36 7.53 10.78
C ASN A 65 12.66 7.58 9.97
N PHE A 66 13.13 8.77 9.57
CA PHE A 66 14.30 8.88 8.71
C PHE A 66 15.56 8.36 9.43
N GLY A 67 16.24 7.42 8.79
CA GLY A 67 17.40 6.72 9.35
C GLY A 67 17.08 5.41 10.07
N GLU A 68 15.81 5.06 10.19
CA GLU A 68 15.34 3.82 10.81
C GLU A 68 14.67 2.89 9.81
N ASP A 69 14.29 1.70 10.27
CA ASP A 69 13.49 0.77 9.50
C ASP A 69 12.00 1.21 9.49
N VAL A 70 11.28 0.85 8.43
CA VAL A 70 9.84 1.13 8.36
C VAL A 70 9.09 0.30 9.39
N THR A 71 8.18 0.93 10.11
CA THR A 71 7.21 0.25 10.98
C THR A 71 5.89 0.10 10.24
N ILE A 72 5.39 -1.12 10.14
CA ILE A 72 4.01 -1.37 9.68
C ILE A 72 3.15 -1.18 10.90
N SER A 73 2.56 0.00 11.01
CA SER A 73 1.98 0.47 12.25
C SER A 73 0.64 -0.21 12.58
N ILE A 74 0.48 -0.51 13.86
CA ILE A 74 -0.80 -0.83 14.48
C ILE A 74 -1.14 0.21 15.57
N PHE A 75 -0.26 1.18 15.79
CA PHE A 75 -0.43 2.20 16.81
C PHE A 75 -0.71 3.55 16.16
N PRO A 76 -1.73 4.28 16.63
CA PRO A 76 -2.03 5.61 16.13
C PRO A 76 -0.94 6.62 16.55
N CYS A 77 -0.70 7.62 15.69
CA CYS A 77 0.14 8.77 15.99
C CYS A 77 -0.67 9.87 16.65
N GLU A 78 -0.17 10.38 17.78
CA GLU A 78 -0.72 11.56 18.49
C GLU A 78 -0.25 12.87 17.86
N CYS A 79 -0.26 12.96 16.52
CA CYS A 79 0.24 14.11 15.76
C CYS A 79 -0.90 14.95 15.21
N SER A 80 -0.66 16.25 15.01
CA SER A 80 -1.62 17.08 14.29
C SER A 80 -1.45 16.94 12.77
N LEU A 81 -2.55 16.79 12.02
CA LEU A 81 -2.50 16.79 10.54
C LEU A 81 -1.97 18.12 9.97
N GLU A 82 -2.00 19.19 10.72
CA GLU A 82 -1.50 20.51 10.32
C GLU A 82 0.01 20.51 10.13
N ASP A 83 0.73 19.63 10.85
CA ASP A 83 2.18 19.48 10.80
C ASP A 83 2.65 18.69 9.56
N PHE A 84 1.73 18.04 8.87
CA PHE A 84 2.05 17.21 7.69
C PHE A 84 1.93 17.97 6.38
N GLN A 85 2.74 17.53 5.42
CA GLN A 85 2.72 17.97 4.04
C GLN A 85 2.69 16.73 3.11
N PRO A 86 2.17 16.86 1.87
CA PRO A 86 2.34 15.80 0.89
C PRO A 86 3.82 15.50 0.68
N ALA A 87 4.18 14.22 0.67
CA ALA A 87 5.53 13.78 0.37
C ALA A 87 5.82 13.95 -1.13
N THR A 88 7.02 14.43 -1.46
CA THR A 88 7.50 14.48 -2.83
C THR A 88 7.71 13.07 -3.39
N GLU A 89 7.79 12.92 -4.73
CA GLU A 89 8.08 11.63 -5.37
C GLU A 89 9.37 10.98 -4.85
N GLY A 90 10.41 11.79 -4.58
CA GLY A 90 11.67 11.31 -4.00
C GLY A 90 11.49 10.74 -2.58
N GLU A 91 10.69 11.40 -1.75
CA GLU A 91 10.37 10.95 -0.40
C GLU A 91 9.47 9.69 -0.42
N GLN A 92 8.45 9.65 -1.30
CA GLN A 92 7.64 8.44 -1.50
C GLN A 92 8.51 7.24 -1.90
N LYS A 93 9.52 7.47 -2.75
CA LYS A 93 10.49 6.44 -3.11
C LYS A 93 11.26 5.92 -1.89
N LEU A 94 11.63 6.76 -0.94
CA LEU A 94 12.29 6.31 0.29
C LEU A 94 11.41 5.34 1.09
N MET A 95 10.11 5.63 1.22
CA MET A 95 9.15 4.72 1.86
C MET A 95 9.05 3.39 1.10
N HIS A 96 8.93 3.43 -0.23
CA HIS A 96 8.88 2.22 -1.05
C HIS A 96 10.15 1.38 -0.93
N ASP A 97 11.33 2.01 -0.92
CA ASP A 97 12.60 1.31 -0.79
C ASP A 97 12.77 0.70 0.63
N ALA A 98 12.34 1.41 1.68
CA ALA A 98 12.34 0.92 3.04
C ALA A 98 11.40 -0.27 3.23
N LEU A 99 10.18 -0.21 2.71
CA LEU A 99 9.24 -1.35 2.67
C LEU A 99 9.85 -2.55 1.95
N LYS A 100 10.42 -2.32 0.77
CA LYS A 100 11.04 -3.38 -0.03
C LYS A 100 12.22 -4.05 0.67
N LYS A 101 13.05 -3.28 1.36
CA LYS A 101 14.18 -3.79 2.16
C LYS A 101 13.70 -4.79 3.21
N GLN A 102 12.52 -4.60 3.78
CA GLN A 102 11.91 -5.50 4.75
C GLN A 102 11.02 -6.60 4.13
N GLY A 103 10.99 -6.71 2.80
CA GLY A 103 10.19 -7.71 2.10
C GLY A 103 8.71 -7.35 1.96
N PHE A 104 8.38 -6.07 2.01
CA PHE A 104 7.01 -5.57 1.83
C PHE A 104 6.90 -4.64 0.62
N LEU A 105 5.67 -4.40 0.18
CA LEU A 105 5.31 -3.40 -0.80
C LEU A 105 4.00 -2.71 -0.41
N TRP A 106 3.82 -1.49 -0.86
CA TRP A 106 2.54 -0.79 -0.80
C TRP A 106 1.69 -1.15 -2.01
N ASN A 107 0.51 -1.71 -1.79
CA ASN A 107 -0.49 -1.96 -2.81
C ASN A 107 -1.51 -0.82 -2.81
N ALA A 108 -1.36 0.14 -3.70
CA ALA A 108 -2.21 1.33 -3.76
C ALA A 108 -3.67 1.02 -4.18
N SER A 109 -3.92 -0.07 -4.93
CA SER A 109 -5.27 -0.48 -5.32
C SER A 109 -6.05 -1.10 -4.16
N GLU A 110 -5.37 -1.86 -3.31
CA GLU A 110 -5.95 -2.55 -2.15
C GLU A 110 -5.81 -1.74 -0.85
N LYS A 111 -5.12 -0.61 -0.89
CA LYS A 111 -4.86 0.26 0.26
C LYS A 111 -4.26 -0.50 1.45
N ARG A 112 -3.22 -1.27 1.20
CA ARG A 112 -2.54 -2.06 2.25
C ARG A 112 -1.08 -2.32 1.95
N VAL A 113 -0.31 -2.56 3.01
CA VAL A 113 1.05 -3.10 2.92
C VAL A 113 0.97 -4.61 2.78
N GLU A 114 1.67 -5.17 1.79
CA GLU A 114 1.69 -6.60 1.50
C GLU A 114 3.10 -7.15 1.55
N LYS A 115 3.25 -8.41 1.96
CA LYS A 115 4.52 -9.12 1.81
C LYS A 115 4.82 -9.33 0.34
N ILE A 116 6.07 -9.06 -0.06
CA ILE A 116 6.55 -9.41 -1.40
C ILE A 116 6.50 -10.94 -1.52
N ARG A 117 5.68 -11.42 -2.43
CA ARG A 117 5.57 -12.85 -2.70
C ARG A 117 6.81 -13.34 -3.45
N TRP A 118 7.18 -14.58 -3.18
CA TRP A 118 8.22 -15.22 -3.94
C TRP A 118 7.85 -15.29 -5.44
N ARG A 119 8.84 -14.99 -6.28
CA ARG A 119 8.78 -15.21 -7.73
C ARG A 119 10.07 -15.90 -8.16
N ALA A 120 9.97 -16.89 -9.05
CA ALA A 120 11.12 -17.58 -9.59
C ALA A 120 12.04 -16.61 -10.36
N GLU A 121 13.33 -16.82 -10.27
CA GLU A 121 14.30 -16.17 -11.15
C GLU A 121 14.08 -16.62 -12.59
N LYS A 122 14.49 -15.79 -13.55
CA LYS A 122 14.39 -16.12 -14.98
C LYS A 122 15.09 -17.44 -15.28
N GLY A 123 14.38 -18.35 -15.93
CA GLY A 123 14.83 -19.69 -16.27
C GLY A 123 14.65 -20.73 -15.15
N LYS A 124 14.13 -20.35 -13.97
CA LYS A 124 13.79 -21.28 -12.89
C LYS A 124 12.33 -21.69 -12.94
N ASP A 125 12.05 -22.83 -12.32
CA ASP A 125 10.72 -23.43 -12.29
C ASP A 125 9.81 -22.75 -11.28
N TYR A 126 8.52 -22.74 -11.60
CA TYR A 126 7.42 -22.47 -10.71
C TYR A 126 6.25 -23.40 -11.02
N TYR A 127 5.29 -23.49 -10.11
CA TYR A 127 4.09 -24.31 -10.25
C TYR A 127 2.85 -23.44 -10.29
N PHE A 128 1.83 -23.89 -11.00
CA PHE A 128 0.52 -23.23 -11.03
C PHE A 128 -0.62 -24.27 -11.16
N VAL A 129 -1.81 -23.86 -10.79
CA VAL A 129 -3.03 -24.68 -10.92
C VAL A 129 -3.71 -24.36 -12.25
N TYR A 130 -3.93 -25.36 -13.06
CA TYR A 130 -4.67 -25.25 -14.32
C TYR A 130 -6.20 -25.20 -14.08
N PRO A 131 -7.03 -24.75 -15.03
CA PRO A 131 -8.49 -24.65 -14.84
C PRO A 131 -9.20 -25.94 -14.42
N ASP A 132 -8.67 -27.11 -14.76
CA ASP A 132 -9.17 -28.43 -14.34
C ASP A 132 -8.63 -28.87 -12.96
N LEU A 133 -7.97 -27.95 -12.25
CA LEU A 133 -7.31 -28.14 -10.96
C LEU A 133 -6.07 -29.07 -10.97
N THR A 134 -5.57 -29.45 -12.15
CA THR A 134 -4.27 -30.11 -12.25
C THR A 134 -3.13 -29.12 -11.96
N VAL A 135 -2.03 -29.62 -11.40
CA VAL A 135 -0.82 -28.82 -11.12
C VAL A 135 0.16 -28.97 -12.27
N ILE A 136 0.62 -27.86 -12.78
CA ILE A 136 1.54 -27.77 -13.91
C ILE A 136 2.85 -27.10 -13.47
N ASN A 137 3.98 -27.67 -13.88
CA ASN A 137 5.30 -27.03 -13.81
C ASN A 137 5.53 -26.14 -15.04
N ALA A 138 6.12 -24.97 -14.84
CA ALA A 138 6.50 -24.06 -15.92
C ALA A 138 7.78 -23.28 -15.56
N ASN A 139 8.50 -22.81 -16.58
CA ASN A 139 9.66 -21.95 -16.39
C ASN A 139 9.27 -20.47 -16.37
N GLU A 140 9.89 -19.70 -15.50
CA GLU A 140 9.81 -18.23 -15.47
C GLU A 140 10.66 -17.64 -16.62
N LEU A 141 10.02 -17.27 -17.70
CA LEU A 141 10.68 -16.68 -18.86
C LEU A 141 10.45 -15.15 -18.99
N GLY A 142 9.72 -14.57 -18.02
CA GLY A 142 9.36 -13.16 -18.05
C GLY A 142 8.20 -12.81 -18.99
N TYR A 143 7.48 -13.81 -19.50
CA TYR A 143 6.33 -13.59 -20.38
C TYR A 143 5.08 -13.15 -19.58
N ASP A 144 4.17 -12.48 -20.29
CA ASP A 144 2.91 -11.99 -19.71
C ASP A 144 2.11 -13.09 -19.01
N LEU A 145 2.15 -14.31 -19.52
CA LEU A 145 1.43 -15.43 -18.93
C LEU A 145 1.90 -15.75 -17.50
N ALA A 146 3.21 -15.77 -17.27
CA ALA A 146 3.77 -15.97 -15.92
C ALA A 146 3.43 -14.78 -15.00
N THR A 147 3.49 -13.56 -15.53
CA THR A 147 3.11 -12.34 -14.82
C THR A 147 1.63 -12.34 -14.44
N ASN A 148 0.74 -12.77 -15.34
CA ASN A 148 -0.69 -12.86 -15.06
C ASN A 148 -1.00 -13.93 -14.01
N ARG A 149 -0.35 -15.08 -14.06
CA ARG A 149 -0.45 -16.11 -13.01
C ARG A 149 0.01 -15.59 -11.65
N TYR A 150 1.13 -14.87 -11.64
CA TYR A 150 1.63 -14.24 -10.42
C TYR A 150 0.63 -13.21 -9.85
N LYS A 151 0.07 -12.35 -10.67
CA LYS A 151 -0.97 -11.38 -10.27
C LYS A 151 -2.24 -12.05 -9.76
N ALA A 152 -2.65 -13.15 -10.40
CA ALA A 152 -3.82 -13.93 -10.03
C ALA A 152 -3.60 -14.84 -8.80
N PHE A 153 -2.48 -14.72 -8.08
CA PHE A 153 -2.12 -15.58 -6.95
C PHE A 153 -1.97 -17.07 -7.29
N ASN A 154 -1.88 -17.41 -8.55
CA ASN A 154 -1.73 -18.78 -9.05
C ASN A 154 -0.27 -19.03 -9.49
N TYR A 155 0.66 -18.89 -8.54
CA TYR A 155 2.09 -18.97 -8.77
C TYR A 155 2.78 -19.47 -7.50
N PHE A 156 3.31 -20.68 -7.51
CA PHE A 156 3.78 -21.39 -6.32
C PHE A 156 5.25 -21.81 -6.47
N ARG A 157 5.96 -21.83 -5.36
CA ARG A 157 7.36 -22.22 -5.30
C ARG A 157 7.54 -23.73 -5.41
N THR A 158 6.60 -24.51 -4.86
CA THR A 158 6.67 -25.97 -4.86
C THR A 158 5.39 -26.59 -5.37
N GLU A 159 5.48 -27.84 -5.84
CA GLU A 159 4.35 -28.61 -6.30
C GLU A 159 3.31 -28.85 -5.18
N GLU A 160 3.80 -29.09 -3.96
CA GLU A 160 2.95 -29.33 -2.78
C GLU A 160 2.09 -28.09 -2.46
N GLN A 161 2.67 -26.89 -2.55
CA GLN A 161 1.93 -25.63 -2.36
C GLN A 161 0.83 -25.49 -3.42
N ALA A 162 1.12 -25.82 -4.67
CA ALA A 162 0.13 -25.76 -5.74
C ALA A 162 -0.97 -26.82 -5.57
N LYS A 163 -0.64 -28.04 -5.15
CA LYS A 163 -1.61 -29.10 -4.84
C LYS A 163 -2.54 -28.72 -3.68
N GLU A 164 -2.00 -28.14 -2.63
CA GLU A 164 -2.80 -27.66 -1.50
C GLU A 164 -3.73 -26.52 -1.93
N ALA A 165 -3.24 -25.58 -2.76
CA ALA A 165 -4.07 -24.53 -3.31
C ALA A 165 -5.21 -25.09 -4.19
N ALA A 166 -4.93 -26.04 -5.08
CA ALA A 166 -5.94 -26.71 -5.91
C ALA A 166 -7.03 -27.38 -5.07
N LYS A 167 -6.62 -28.07 -3.99
CA LYS A 167 -7.55 -28.70 -3.04
C LYS A 167 -8.48 -27.65 -2.39
N ARG A 168 -7.93 -26.54 -1.89
CA ARG A 168 -8.73 -25.47 -1.27
C ARG A 168 -9.70 -24.80 -2.24
N VAL A 169 -9.26 -24.56 -3.49
CA VAL A 169 -10.13 -24.03 -4.55
C VAL A 169 -11.29 -24.98 -4.80
N LYS A 170 -11.02 -26.27 -4.94
CA LYS A 170 -12.07 -27.31 -5.13
C LYS A 170 -13.08 -27.33 -3.98
N GLU A 171 -12.60 -27.29 -2.74
CA GLU A 171 -13.46 -27.27 -1.55
C GLU A 171 -14.32 -25.99 -1.49
N THR A 172 -13.74 -24.84 -1.84
CA THR A 172 -14.46 -23.56 -1.87
C THR A 172 -15.55 -23.57 -2.93
N LEU A 173 -15.24 -24.03 -4.14
CA LEU A 173 -16.23 -24.14 -5.22
C LEU A 173 -17.35 -25.10 -4.85
N ARG A 174 -17.02 -26.26 -4.28
CA ARG A 174 -18.05 -27.22 -3.82
C ARG A 174 -18.99 -26.59 -2.79
N LYS A 175 -18.47 -25.92 -1.78
CA LYS A 175 -19.29 -25.24 -0.77
C LYS A 175 -20.19 -24.18 -1.39
N TYR A 176 -19.67 -23.41 -2.34
CA TYR A 176 -20.46 -22.41 -3.04
C TYR A 176 -21.61 -23.04 -3.83
N HIS A 177 -21.38 -24.14 -4.56
CA HIS A 177 -22.46 -24.87 -5.25
C HIS A 177 -23.50 -25.43 -4.28
N GLU A 178 -23.07 -25.97 -3.13
CA GLU A 178 -23.98 -26.42 -2.07
C GLU A 178 -24.84 -25.25 -1.51
N GLU A 179 -24.26 -24.06 -1.35
CA GLU A 179 -24.97 -22.86 -0.86
C GLU A 179 -26.00 -22.33 -1.85
N ILE A 180 -25.72 -22.37 -3.15
CA ILE A 180 -26.65 -21.90 -4.20
C ILE A 180 -27.66 -23.00 -4.65
N GLY A 181 -27.53 -24.22 -4.15
CA GLY A 181 -28.46 -25.33 -4.42
C GLY A 181 -28.24 -26.01 -5.77
N GLU A 182 -27.03 -26.00 -6.30
CA GLU A 182 -26.62 -26.68 -7.54
C GLU A 182 -25.71 -27.90 -7.28
#